data_24d901f2e9fa499d0726829d4817b94d
#
_entry.id   24d901f2e9fa499d0726829d4817b94d
#
_cell.length_a   1.000
_cell.length_b   1.000
_cell.length_c   1.000
_cell.angle_alpha   90.00
_cell.angle_beta   90.00
_cell.angle_gamma   90.00
#
_symmetry.space_group_name_H-M   'P 1'
#
loop_
_entity.id
_entity.type
_entity.pdbx_description
1 polymer ?
#
loop_
_entity_poly.entity_id
_entity_poly.type
_entity_poly.pdbx_seq_one_letter_code
_entity_poly.pdbx_strand_id
1 'polypeptide(L)'
;MTAWNREEFEAKLRERGRSYHIHHPFNVMLNSGRASREQVRGWVANRFYYQIAIPVKDAAVMSNCPDQAVRRGWVQRILDHDGFELGGVKDEGGIEAWLRLAQAVGLTREEVLDQRHVIPALRFAVDAYVNFARRSPWQEAVCSSLTELFAPEIHKQRLATWPEHYTWIEPEGLFYFRNRVSQARRDVEQGLAITLDHFKTREQQERACEVLQFKLDILWAMNDAMALKYGVSA
;
A
#
# COMPACT_ATOMS: atom_id res chain seq x y z
N MET A 1 -19.16 4.10 -27.01
CA MET A 1 -18.63 5.38 -26.47
C MET A 1 -17.19 5.55 -26.96
N THR A 2 -16.77 6.79 -27.27
CA THR A 2 -15.38 7.06 -27.67
C THR A 2 -14.44 6.86 -26.46
N ALA A 3 -13.28 6.27 -26.70
CA ALA A 3 -12.25 6.14 -25.67
C ALA A 3 -11.79 7.51 -25.18
N TRP A 4 -11.43 7.61 -23.92
CA TRP A 4 -10.71 8.78 -23.41
C TRP A 4 -9.33 8.89 -24.05
N ASN A 5 -8.86 10.10 -24.30
CA ASN A 5 -7.46 10.31 -24.59
C ASN A 5 -6.61 10.06 -23.35
N ARG A 6 -5.28 10.07 -23.51
CA ARG A 6 -4.34 9.72 -22.42
C ARG A 6 -4.51 10.60 -21.18
N GLU A 7 -4.65 11.90 -21.39
CA GLU A 7 -4.78 12.88 -20.28
C GLU A 7 -6.13 12.74 -19.57
N GLU A 8 -7.21 12.57 -20.33
CA GLU A 8 -8.54 12.33 -19.77
C GLU A 8 -8.58 11.03 -18.95
N PHE A 9 -7.97 9.96 -19.46
CA PHE A 9 -7.94 8.69 -18.75
C PHE A 9 -7.12 8.77 -17.47
N GLU A 10 -5.94 9.39 -17.50
CA GLU A 10 -5.15 9.65 -16.30
C GLU A 10 -5.93 10.49 -15.28
N ALA A 11 -6.63 11.55 -15.74
CA ALA A 11 -7.47 12.36 -14.86
C ALA A 11 -8.58 11.54 -14.18
N LYS A 12 -9.20 10.58 -14.91
CA LYS A 12 -10.21 9.67 -14.35
C LYS A 12 -9.63 8.72 -13.29
N LEU A 13 -8.42 8.24 -13.48
CA LEU A 13 -7.72 7.44 -12.47
C LEU A 13 -7.41 8.27 -11.22
N ARG A 14 -6.88 9.49 -11.40
CA ARG A 14 -6.56 10.40 -10.29
C ARG A 14 -7.79 10.87 -9.52
N GLU A 15 -8.92 11.04 -10.17
CA GLU A 15 -10.21 11.40 -9.55
C GLU A 15 -10.66 10.36 -8.50
N ARG A 16 -10.24 9.08 -8.62
CA ARG A 16 -10.51 8.04 -7.63
C ARG A 16 -9.82 8.29 -6.28
N GLY A 17 -8.81 9.16 -6.23
CA GLY A 17 -8.09 9.52 -5.00
C GLY A 17 -8.98 10.04 -3.87
N ARG A 18 -10.18 10.55 -4.17
CA ARG A 18 -11.15 10.93 -3.13
C ARG A 18 -11.64 9.76 -2.28
N SER A 19 -11.54 8.52 -2.78
CA SER A 19 -11.82 7.28 -2.03
C SER A 19 -10.56 6.70 -1.37
N TYR A 20 -9.42 7.42 -1.40
CA TYR A 20 -8.21 6.93 -0.78
C TYR A 20 -8.30 6.99 0.75
N HIS A 21 -7.83 5.96 1.39
CA HIS A 21 -7.97 5.76 2.84
C HIS A 21 -7.27 6.82 3.72
N ILE A 22 -6.56 7.79 3.13
CA ILE A 22 -6.07 8.97 3.86
C ILE A 22 -7.24 9.76 4.48
N HIS A 23 -8.40 9.72 3.81
CA HIS A 23 -9.63 10.39 4.24
C HIS A 23 -10.48 9.55 5.21
N HIS A 24 -10.09 8.29 5.44
CA HIS A 24 -10.80 7.42 6.38
C HIS A 24 -10.68 7.95 7.82
N PRO A 25 -11.77 7.99 8.62
CA PRO A 25 -11.76 8.52 9.99
C PRO A 25 -10.64 7.97 10.87
N PHE A 26 -10.32 6.68 10.74
CA PHE A 26 -9.22 6.05 11.46
C PHE A 26 -7.84 6.65 11.09
N ASN A 27 -7.57 6.88 9.80
CA ASN A 27 -6.32 7.52 9.38
C ASN A 27 -6.28 9.01 9.74
N VAL A 28 -7.41 9.71 9.65
CA VAL A 28 -7.52 11.11 10.10
C VAL A 28 -7.21 11.20 11.58
N MET A 29 -7.74 10.30 12.41
CA MET A 29 -7.43 10.22 13.84
C MET A 29 -5.93 9.97 14.09
N LEU A 30 -5.33 8.99 13.40
CA LEU A 30 -3.89 8.69 13.49
C LEU A 30 -3.03 9.93 13.14
N ASN A 31 -3.35 10.58 12.03
CA ASN A 31 -2.52 11.68 11.52
C ASN A 31 -2.75 13.01 12.25
N SER A 32 -3.85 13.16 13.00
CA SER A 32 -4.13 14.33 13.83
C SER A 32 -3.68 14.19 15.30
N GLY A 33 -2.96 13.12 15.65
CA GLY A 33 -2.45 12.90 17.00
C GLY A 33 -3.50 12.49 18.03
N ARG A 34 -4.73 12.17 17.60
CA ARG A 34 -5.83 11.80 18.51
C ARG A 34 -5.88 10.32 18.84
N ALA A 35 -5.05 9.51 18.21
CA ALA A 35 -5.01 8.08 18.48
C ALA A 35 -4.30 7.78 19.82
N SER A 36 -4.85 6.87 20.59
CA SER A 36 -4.19 6.33 21.77
C SER A 36 -2.98 5.45 21.37
N ARG A 37 -2.11 5.16 22.34
CA ARG A 37 -1.00 4.22 22.13
C ARG A 37 -1.48 2.85 21.66
N GLU A 38 -2.59 2.36 22.20
CA GLU A 38 -3.20 1.10 21.79
C GLU A 38 -3.65 1.12 20.33
N GLN A 39 -4.29 2.20 19.89
CA GLN A 39 -4.75 2.37 18.51
C GLN A 39 -3.57 2.46 17.53
N VAL A 40 -2.49 3.18 17.87
CA VAL A 40 -1.26 3.24 17.06
C VAL A 40 -0.60 1.86 16.97
N ARG A 41 -0.39 1.18 18.11
CA ARG A 41 0.17 -0.19 18.15
C ARG A 41 -0.69 -1.17 17.36
N GLY A 42 -2.00 -1.10 17.54
CA GLY A 42 -2.95 -1.93 16.82
C GLY A 42 -2.89 -1.72 15.31
N TRP A 43 -2.79 -0.46 14.87
CA TRP A 43 -2.62 -0.15 13.45
C TRP A 43 -1.32 -0.72 12.91
N VAL A 44 -0.19 -0.54 13.60
CA VAL A 44 1.11 -1.06 13.15
C VAL A 44 1.08 -2.58 13.05
N ALA A 45 0.57 -3.29 14.05
CA ALA A 45 0.50 -4.75 14.06
C ALA A 45 -0.39 -5.31 12.95
N ASN A 46 -1.56 -4.71 12.74
CA ASN A 46 -2.50 -5.14 11.70
C ASN A 46 -1.99 -4.84 10.29
N ARG A 47 -1.41 -3.66 10.10
CA ARG A 47 -0.89 -3.24 8.80
C ARG A 47 0.32 -4.07 8.36
N PHE A 48 1.04 -4.71 9.28
CA PHE A 48 2.13 -5.63 8.96
C PHE A 48 1.70 -6.75 8.02
N TYR A 49 0.50 -7.32 8.22
CA TYR A 49 -0.01 -8.36 7.31
C TYR A 49 -0.11 -7.89 5.86
N TYR A 50 -0.49 -6.63 5.66
CA TYR A 50 -0.47 -6.04 4.33
C TYR A 50 0.97 -5.84 3.81
N GLN A 51 1.94 -5.50 4.67
CA GLN A 51 3.33 -5.30 4.23
C GLN A 51 3.92 -6.59 3.66
N ILE A 52 3.75 -7.71 4.36
CA ILE A 52 4.25 -9.01 3.88
C ILE A 52 3.47 -9.56 2.67
N ALA A 53 2.25 -9.09 2.46
CA ALA A 53 1.43 -9.47 1.31
C ALA A 53 1.82 -8.71 0.01
N ILE A 54 2.47 -7.54 0.10
CA ILE A 54 2.86 -6.75 -1.07
C ILE A 54 3.82 -7.52 -1.99
N PRO A 55 4.97 -8.05 -1.53
CA PRO A 55 5.87 -8.80 -2.41
C PRO A 55 5.23 -10.07 -2.97
N VAL A 56 4.36 -10.75 -2.21
CA VAL A 56 3.60 -11.93 -2.69
C VAL A 56 2.66 -11.53 -3.84
N LYS A 57 1.96 -10.40 -3.71
CA LYS A 57 1.12 -9.84 -4.76
C LYS A 57 1.95 -9.45 -5.99
N ASP A 58 3.11 -8.81 -5.79
CA ASP A 58 3.98 -8.39 -6.89
C ASP A 58 4.61 -9.59 -7.62
N ALA A 59 4.95 -10.66 -6.91
CA ALA A 59 5.37 -11.93 -7.51
C ALA A 59 4.25 -12.55 -8.35
N ALA A 60 2.98 -12.47 -7.90
CA ALA A 60 1.83 -12.94 -8.67
C ALA A 60 1.64 -12.13 -9.97
N VAL A 61 1.82 -10.80 -9.93
CA VAL A 61 1.82 -9.95 -11.15
C VAL A 61 2.90 -10.42 -12.12
N MET A 62 4.14 -10.62 -11.63
CA MET A 62 5.26 -11.06 -12.46
C MET A 62 5.04 -12.46 -13.06
N SER A 63 4.48 -13.40 -12.31
CA SER A 63 4.23 -14.76 -12.79
C SER A 63 3.23 -14.82 -13.94
N ASN A 64 2.29 -13.88 -13.98
CA ASN A 64 1.25 -13.78 -15.00
C ASN A 64 1.68 -12.89 -16.19
N CYS A 65 2.76 -12.10 -16.05
CA CYS A 65 3.22 -11.16 -17.08
C CYS A 65 4.19 -11.81 -18.04
N PRO A 66 3.88 -11.95 -19.35
CA PRO A 66 4.80 -12.49 -20.34
C PRO A 66 5.89 -11.50 -20.75
N ASP A 67 5.69 -10.20 -20.52
CA ASP A 67 6.61 -9.14 -20.93
C ASP A 67 7.83 -9.07 -20.01
N GLN A 68 9.02 -9.36 -20.58
CA GLN A 68 10.29 -9.33 -19.85
C GLN A 68 10.66 -7.93 -19.35
N ALA A 69 10.36 -6.89 -20.14
CA ALA A 69 10.71 -5.51 -19.77
C ALA A 69 9.88 -5.05 -18.58
N VAL A 70 8.59 -5.39 -18.56
CA VAL A 70 7.71 -5.15 -17.41
C VAL A 70 8.24 -5.87 -16.18
N ARG A 71 8.57 -7.18 -16.29
CA ARG A 71 9.08 -7.95 -15.14
C ARG A 71 10.40 -7.39 -14.60
N ARG A 72 11.31 -6.94 -15.46
CA ARG A 72 12.58 -6.32 -15.03
C ARG A 72 12.39 -5.07 -14.18
N GLY A 73 11.42 -4.24 -14.53
CA GLY A 73 11.09 -3.07 -13.71
C GLY A 73 10.31 -3.44 -12.45
N TRP A 74 9.39 -4.43 -12.57
CA TRP A 74 8.50 -4.81 -11.48
C TRP A 74 9.20 -5.52 -10.32
N VAL A 75 10.28 -6.28 -10.58
CA VAL A 75 11.05 -7.00 -9.56
C VAL A 75 11.60 -6.07 -8.47
N GLN A 76 11.88 -4.81 -8.80
CA GLN A 76 12.40 -3.84 -7.84
C GLN A 76 11.42 -3.63 -6.66
N ARG A 77 10.12 -3.75 -6.90
CA ARG A 77 9.09 -3.63 -5.86
C ARG A 77 9.17 -4.74 -4.81
N ILE A 78 9.54 -5.95 -5.24
CA ILE A 78 9.79 -7.09 -4.34
C ILE A 78 11.05 -6.81 -3.53
N LEU A 79 12.14 -6.41 -4.17
CA LEU A 79 13.40 -6.08 -3.51
C LEU A 79 13.25 -4.95 -2.49
N ASP A 80 12.45 -3.93 -2.80
CA ASP A 80 12.18 -2.82 -1.88
C ASP A 80 11.42 -3.26 -0.61
N HIS A 81 10.66 -4.35 -0.66
CA HIS A 81 9.92 -4.86 0.50
C HIS A 81 10.65 -5.99 1.22
N ASP A 82 11.13 -6.99 0.49
CA ASP A 82 11.82 -8.15 1.08
C ASP A 82 13.27 -7.85 1.45
N GLY A 83 13.85 -6.82 0.82
CA GLY A 83 15.27 -6.55 0.91
C GLY A 83 16.10 -7.43 -0.04
N PHE A 84 17.39 -7.18 -0.10
CA PHE A 84 18.33 -7.96 -0.91
C PHE A 84 19.77 -7.82 -0.41
N GLU A 85 20.58 -8.79 -0.79
CA GLU A 85 22.04 -8.73 -0.67
C GLU A 85 22.65 -9.20 -1.99
N LEU A 86 23.24 -8.28 -2.74
CA LEU A 86 23.81 -8.57 -4.06
C LEU A 86 25.02 -7.66 -4.34
N GLY A 87 26.11 -8.24 -4.78
CA GLY A 87 27.31 -7.48 -5.20
C GLY A 87 27.90 -6.58 -4.11
N GLY A 88 27.77 -6.96 -2.84
CA GLY A 88 28.24 -6.18 -1.70
C GLY A 88 27.30 -5.04 -1.28
N VAL A 89 26.17 -4.87 -1.97
CA VAL A 89 25.12 -3.94 -1.58
C VAL A 89 24.06 -4.71 -0.80
N LYS A 90 23.68 -4.19 0.36
CA LYS A 90 22.62 -4.75 1.21
C LYS A 90 21.53 -3.70 1.45
N ASP A 91 20.28 -4.10 1.23
CA ASP A 91 19.08 -3.37 1.67
C ASP A 91 18.23 -4.33 2.51
N GLU A 92 17.84 -3.91 3.70
CA GLU A 92 17.06 -4.76 4.61
C GLU A 92 15.57 -4.80 4.24
N GLY A 93 15.12 -3.90 3.37
CA GLY A 93 13.77 -3.84 2.84
C GLY A 93 12.72 -3.20 3.76
N GLY A 94 11.55 -2.97 3.18
CA GLY A 94 10.43 -2.31 3.84
C GLY A 94 9.79 -3.14 4.95
N ILE A 95 9.85 -4.47 4.87
CA ILE A 95 9.34 -5.37 5.92
C ILE A 95 10.17 -5.21 7.19
N GLU A 96 11.49 -5.18 7.09
CA GLU A 96 12.36 -4.94 8.23
C GLU A 96 12.19 -3.52 8.80
N ALA A 97 12.08 -2.52 7.92
CA ALA A 97 11.78 -1.16 8.35
C ALA A 97 10.43 -1.07 9.09
N TRP A 98 9.43 -1.87 8.70
CA TRP A 98 8.16 -1.95 9.41
C TRP A 98 8.28 -2.63 10.78
N LEU A 99 9.10 -3.67 10.89
CA LEU A 99 9.38 -4.33 12.18
C LEU A 99 10.08 -3.37 13.16
N ARG A 100 10.97 -2.49 12.67
CA ARG A 100 11.55 -1.42 13.49
C ARG A 100 10.49 -0.41 13.96
N LEU A 101 9.55 -0.02 13.10
CA LEU A 101 8.41 0.80 13.52
C LEU A 101 7.60 0.09 14.60
N ALA A 102 7.36 -1.21 14.44
CA ALA A 102 6.64 -2.00 15.44
C ALA A 102 7.34 -2.00 16.80
N GLN A 103 8.66 -2.17 16.82
CA GLN A 103 9.45 -2.07 18.05
C GLN A 103 9.40 -0.65 18.66
N ALA A 104 9.49 0.38 17.82
CA ALA A 104 9.41 1.78 18.26
C ALA A 104 8.04 2.14 18.89
N VAL A 105 6.96 1.46 18.49
CA VAL A 105 5.65 1.62 19.15
C VAL A 105 5.43 0.66 20.32
N GLY A 106 6.45 -0.12 20.72
CA GLY A 106 6.43 -1.00 21.89
C GLY A 106 5.79 -2.36 21.64
N LEU A 107 5.82 -2.86 20.39
CA LEU A 107 5.52 -4.25 20.05
C LEU A 107 6.81 -5.07 20.01
N THR A 108 6.74 -6.34 20.37
CA THR A 108 7.85 -7.25 20.11
C THR A 108 7.84 -7.74 18.66
N ARG A 109 9.01 -8.12 18.13
CA ARG A 109 9.09 -8.72 16.79
C ARG A 109 8.25 -9.99 16.68
N GLU A 110 8.28 -10.81 17.74
CA GLU A 110 7.52 -12.07 17.80
C GLU A 110 6.02 -11.82 17.65
N GLU A 111 5.45 -10.86 18.43
CA GLU A 111 4.01 -10.51 18.35
C GLU A 111 3.56 -10.08 16.96
N VAL A 112 4.46 -9.47 16.20
CA VAL A 112 4.18 -8.99 14.84
C VAL A 112 4.34 -10.11 13.83
N LEU A 113 5.42 -10.90 13.94
CA LEU A 113 5.73 -12.00 13.02
C LEU A 113 4.72 -13.15 13.11
N ASP A 114 4.24 -13.50 14.31
CA ASP A 114 3.20 -14.52 14.48
C ASP A 114 1.78 -14.04 14.15
N GLN A 115 1.63 -12.74 13.88
CA GLN A 115 0.38 -12.12 13.41
C GLN A 115 -0.79 -12.27 14.41
N ARG A 116 -0.52 -12.47 15.71
CA ARG A 116 -1.55 -12.69 16.76
C ARG A 116 -2.55 -11.55 16.87
N HIS A 117 -2.17 -10.35 16.45
CA HIS A 117 -3.02 -9.15 16.51
C HIS A 117 -3.79 -8.89 15.21
N VAL A 118 -3.58 -9.67 14.17
CA VAL A 118 -4.22 -9.44 12.86
C VAL A 118 -5.69 -9.78 12.91
N ILE A 119 -6.52 -8.79 12.65
CA ILE A 119 -7.98 -8.90 12.65
C ILE A 119 -8.43 -9.76 11.46
N PRO A 120 -9.34 -10.76 11.67
CA PRO A 120 -9.79 -11.62 10.57
C PRO A 120 -10.35 -10.88 9.35
N ALA A 121 -11.13 -9.83 9.54
CA ALA A 121 -11.68 -9.03 8.45
C ALA A 121 -10.58 -8.29 7.65
N LEU A 122 -9.52 -7.81 8.32
CA LEU A 122 -8.36 -7.20 7.65
C LEU A 122 -7.60 -8.25 6.85
N ARG A 123 -7.37 -9.44 7.41
CA ARG A 123 -6.74 -10.57 6.71
C ARG A 123 -7.53 -10.90 5.44
N PHE A 124 -8.86 -11.04 5.55
CA PHE A 124 -9.73 -11.31 4.42
C PHE A 124 -9.58 -10.27 3.29
N ALA A 125 -9.57 -8.97 3.64
CA ALA A 125 -9.40 -7.90 2.68
C ALA A 125 -8.03 -7.96 1.97
N VAL A 126 -6.95 -8.23 2.70
CA VAL A 126 -5.61 -8.37 2.12
C VAL A 126 -5.51 -9.62 1.23
N ASP A 127 -6.06 -10.74 1.68
CA ASP A 127 -6.07 -11.99 0.90
C ASP A 127 -6.87 -11.84 -0.40
N ALA A 128 -7.99 -11.09 -0.36
CA ALA A 128 -8.77 -10.76 -1.56
C ALA A 128 -7.90 -10.00 -2.59
N TYR A 129 -7.05 -9.07 -2.14
CA TYR A 129 -6.13 -8.34 -3.00
C TYR A 129 -5.06 -9.25 -3.64
N VAL A 130 -4.42 -10.11 -2.84
CA VAL A 130 -3.43 -11.07 -3.35
C VAL A 130 -4.08 -12.04 -4.34
N ASN A 131 -5.28 -12.55 -4.02
CA ASN A 131 -6.02 -13.44 -4.90
C ASN A 131 -6.47 -12.77 -6.20
N PHE A 132 -6.84 -11.48 -6.14
CA PHE A 132 -7.10 -10.69 -7.35
C PHE A 132 -5.86 -10.68 -8.27
N ALA A 133 -4.68 -10.35 -7.73
CA ALA A 133 -3.45 -10.33 -8.52
C ALA A 133 -3.06 -11.70 -9.12
N ARG A 134 -3.38 -12.80 -8.42
CA ARG A 134 -3.12 -14.17 -8.89
C ARG A 134 -4.01 -14.59 -10.05
N ARG A 135 -5.25 -14.11 -10.11
CA ARG A 135 -6.30 -14.61 -11.02
C ARG A 135 -6.63 -13.65 -12.15
N SER A 136 -6.32 -12.37 -12.00
CA SER A 136 -6.61 -11.37 -13.02
C SER A 136 -5.55 -11.34 -14.12
N PRO A 137 -5.89 -10.83 -15.32
CA PRO A 137 -4.89 -10.44 -16.30
C PRO A 137 -3.83 -9.56 -15.65
N TRP A 138 -2.57 -9.75 -16.02
CA TRP A 138 -1.46 -9.03 -15.38
C TRP A 138 -1.59 -7.50 -15.48
N GLN A 139 -2.19 -6.98 -16.54
CA GLN A 139 -2.43 -5.55 -16.72
C GLN A 139 -3.42 -5.01 -15.67
N GLU A 140 -4.48 -5.76 -15.38
CA GLU A 140 -5.41 -5.42 -14.29
C GLU A 140 -4.73 -5.51 -12.93
N ALA A 141 -3.90 -6.54 -12.72
CA ALA A 141 -3.14 -6.69 -11.49
C ALA A 141 -2.14 -5.52 -11.28
N VAL A 142 -1.48 -5.05 -12.35
CA VAL A 142 -0.66 -3.82 -12.34
C VAL A 142 -1.51 -2.61 -12.00
N CYS A 143 -2.65 -2.41 -12.70
CA CYS A 143 -3.57 -1.30 -12.48
C CYS A 143 -4.05 -1.22 -11.02
N SER A 144 -4.30 -2.37 -10.37
CA SER A 144 -4.68 -2.41 -8.95
C SER A 144 -3.62 -1.81 -8.02
N SER A 145 -2.38 -1.70 -8.45
CA SER A 145 -1.30 -1.08 -7.67
C SER A 145 -1.27 0.46 -7.76
N LEU A 146 -2.11 1.08 -8.61
CA LEU A 146 -2.14 2.53 -8.81
C LEU A 146 -2.62 3.34 -7.60
N THR A 147 -3.01 2.71 -6.50
CA THR A 147 -3.21 3.42 -5.22
C THR A 147 -1.92 4.13 -4.74
N GLU A 148 -0.77 3.77 -5.31
CA GLU A 148 0.50 4.47 -5.10
C GLU A 148 0.52 5.89 -5.67
N LEU A 149 -0.37 6.25 -6.61
CA LEU A 149 -0.63 7.64 -7.01
C LEU A 149 -0.88 8.55 -5.80
N PHE A 150 -1.46 8.00 -4.74
CA PHE A 150 -1.89 8.73 -3.55
C PHE A 150 -1.00 8.46 -2.32
N ALA A 151 -0.15 7.43 -2.37
CA ALA A 151 0.67 7.01 -1.23
C ALA A 151 1.72 8.05 -0.76
N PRO A 152 2.38 8.84 -1.62
CA PRO A 152 3.32 9.84 -1.15
C PRO A 152 2.71 10.84 -0.17
N GLU A 153 1.45 11.20 -0.36
CA GLU A 153 0.79 12.19 0.49
C GLU A 153 0.59 11.69 1.93
N ILE A 154 0.10 10.44 2.11
CA ILE A 154 -0.12 9.90 3.45
C ILE A 154 1.21 9.68 4.20
N HIS A 155 2.30 9.33 3.49
CA HIS A 155 3.62 9.17 4.10
C HIS A 155 4.21 10.53 4.51
N LYS A 156 4.11 11.56 3.67
CA LYS A 156 4.51 12.92 4.00
C LYS A 156 3.75 13.46 5.20
N GLN A 157 2.43 13.27 5.24
CA GLN A 157 1.60 13.69 6.34
C GLN A 157 2.05 13.04 7.66
N ARG A 158 2.34 11.73 7.67
CA ARG A 158 2.84 11.04 8.87
C ARG A 158 4.20 11.57 9.32
N LEU A 159 5.12 11.79 8.39
CA LEU A 159 6.43 12.35 8.71
C LEU A 159 6.36 13.77 9.28
N ALA A 160 5.36 14.55 8.86
CA ALA A 160 5.13 15.89 9.38
C ALA A 160 4.47 15.87 10.76
N THR A 161 3.49 15.00 10.99
CA THR A 161 2.61 15.10 12.18
C THR A 161 2.99 14.14 13.31
N TRP A 162 3.46 12.93 13.01
CA TRP A 162 3.73 11.92 14.03
C TRP A 162 4.84 12.32 15.02
N PRO A 163 5.96 12.92 14.60
CA PRO A 163 6.98 13.37 15.56
C PRO A 163 6.47 14.41 16.58
N GLU A 164 5.48 15.22 16.18
CA GLU A 164 4.89 16.23 17.04
C GLU A 164 3.87 15.63 18.02
N HIS A 165 3.08 14.65 17.55
CA HIS A 165 1.97 14.12 18.32
C HIS A 165 2.33 12.86 19.13
N TYR A 166 3.22 12.04 18.61
CA TYR A 166 3.62 10.76 19.21
C TYR A 166 5.09 10.78 19.64
N THR A 167 5.44 11.70 20.52
CA THR A 167 6.81 11.94 21.02
C THR A 167 7.44 10.72 21.70
N TRP A 168 6.65 9.70 21.96
CA TRP A 168 7.07 8.42 22.52
C TRP A 168 7.54 7.41 21.45
N ILE A 169 7.43 7.74 20.17
CA ILE A 169 7.95 6.96 19.05
C ILE A 169 9.30 7.53 18.66
N GLU A 170 10.34 6.70 18.76
CA GLU A 170 11.68 7.11 18.34
C GLU A 170 11.72 7.45 16.85
N PRO A 171 12.42 8.52 16.43
CA PRO A 171 12.46 8.99 15.04
C PRO A 171 12.91 7.93 14.03
N GLU A 172 13.79 7.02 14.43
CA GLU A 172 14.27 5.89 13.64
C GLU A 172 13.14 4.93 13.26
N GLY A 173 12.11 4.80 14.09
CA GLY A 173 10.91 4.02 13.79
C GLY A 173 10.14 4.53 12.56
N LEU A 174 10.32 5.79 12.18
CA LEU A 174 9.65 6.38 11.02
C LEU A 174 10.40 6.18 9.69
N PHE A 175 11.50 5.41 9.71
CA PHE A 175 12.35 5.16 8.53
C PHE A 175 11.57 4.57 7.36
N TYR A 176 10.63 3.66 7.62
CA TYR A 176 9.74 3.10 6.60
C TYR A 176 9.05 4.21 5.77
N PHE A 177 8.45 5.21 6.43
CA PHE A 177 7.74 6.28 5.74
C PHE A 177 8.67 7.16 4.91
N ARG A 178 9.90 7.42 5.39
CA ARG A 178 10.92 8.18 4.64
C ARG A 178 11.26 7.50 3.32
N ASN A 179 11.54 6.20 3.35
CA ASN A 179 11.86 5.43 2.15
C ASN A 179 10.69 5.36 1.17
N ARG A 180 9.46 5.18 1.68
CA ARG A 180 8.28 5.05 0.80
C ARG A 180 7.95 6.33 0.03
N VAL A 181 8.36 7.51 0.48
CA VAL A 181 8.14 8.76 -0.28
C VAL A 181 8.84 8.75 -1.64
N SER A 182 10.09 8.26 -1.70
CA SER A 182 10.87 8.19 -2.95
C SER A 182 10.50 6.97 -3.80
N GLN A 183 10.36 5.80 -3.18
CA GLN A 183 10.03 4.55 -3.87
C GLN A 183 8.65 4.61 -4.55
N ALA A 184 7.64 5.16 -3.88
CA ALA A 184 6.29 5.27 -4.42
C ALA A 184 6.23 6.10 -5.71
N ARG A 185 7.08 7.13 -5.87
CA ARG A 185 7.13 7.93 -7.10
C ARG A 185 7.53 7.09 -8.31
N ARG A 186 8.61 6.31 -8.19
CA ARG A 186 9.08 5.41 -9.25
C ARG A 186 8.03 4.37 -9.61
N ASP A 187 7.44 3.75 -8.59
CA ASP A 187 6.43 2.70 -8.75
C ASP A 187 5.18 3.21 -9.47
N VAL A 188 4.77 4.45 -9.18
CA VAL A 188 3.67 5.15 -9.86
C VAL A 188 3.96 5.34 -11.35
N GLU A 189 5.13 5.86 -11.69
CA GLU A 189 5.49 6.15 -13.09
C GLU A 189 5.39 4.88 -13.95
N GLN A 190 5.94 3.76 -13.47
CA GLN A 190 5.88 2.49 -14.18
C GLN A 190 4.44 1.95 -14.27
N GLY A 191 3.73 1.87 -13.16
CA GLY A 191 2.36 1.32 -13.13
C GLY A 191 1.39 2.14 -13.97
N LEU A 192 1.51 3.47 -13.92
CA LEU A 192 0.68 4.38 -14.71
C LEU A 192 0.98 4.26 -16.21
N ALA A 193 2.25 4.23 -16.61
CA ALA A 193 2.63 4.07 -18.01
C ALA A 193 2.04 2.78 -18.59
N ILE A 194 2.21 1.64 -17.89
CA ILE A 194 1.64 0.35 -18.30
C ILE A 194 0.12 0.44 -18.43
N THR A 195 -0.57 1.03 -17.45
CA THR A 195 -2.04 1.15 -17.48
C THR A 195 -2.49 2.01 -18.67
N LEU A 196 -1.90 3.18 -18.88
CA LEU A 196 -2.26 4.07 -19.97
C LEU A 196 -1.92 3.49 -21.36
N ASP A 197 -0.97 2.55 -21.42
CA ASP A 197 -0.55 1.93 -22.69
C ASP A 197 -1.36 0.68 -23.04
N HIS A 198 -1.96 -0.01 -22.08
CA HIS A 198 -2.70 -1.25 -22.33
C HIS A 198 -4.21 -1.07 -22.43
N PHE A 199 -4.79 -0.14 -21.68
CA PHE A 199 -6.24 0.08 -21.68
C PHE A 199 -6.63 1.15 -22.73
N LYS A 200 -6.94 0.70 -23.96
CA LYS A 200 -7.12 1.59 -25.13
C LYS A 200 -8.58 1.84 -25.48
N THR A 201 -9.48 0.91 -25.21
CA THR A 201 -10.91 1.13 -25.47
C THR A 201 -11.59 1.75 -24.26
N ARG A 202 -12.74 2.40 -24.48
CA ARG A 202 -13.54 2.99 -23.41
C ARG A 202 -13.91 1.95 -22.33
N GLU A 203 -14.35 0.78 -22.75
CA GLU A 203 -14.70 -0.33 -21.86
C GLU A 203 -13.50 -0.76 -20.99
N GLN A 204 -12.33 -0.91 -21.61
CA GLN A 204 -11.11 -1.23 -20.89
C GLN A 204 -10.73 -0.13 -19.88
N GLN A 205 -10.84 1.14 -20.27
CA GLN A 205 -10.52 2.28 -19.39
C GLN A 205 -11.48 2.36 -18.19
N GLU A 206 -12.76 2.10 -18.41
CA GLU A 206 -13.75 1.99 -17.33
C GLU A 206 -13.41 0.81 -16.40
N ARG A 207 -13.02 -0.34 -16.97
CA ARG A 207 -12.55 -1.49 -16.21
C ARG A 207 -11.33 -1.16 -15.36
N ALA A 208 -10.36 -0.42 -15.88
CA ALA A 208 -9.19 0.03 -15.12
C ALA A 208 -9.61 0.93 -13.93
N CYS A 209 -10.58 1.81 -14.12
CA CYS A 209 -11.14 2.62 -13.03
C CYS A 209 -11.83 1.77 -11.95
N GLU A 210 -12.56 0.70 -12.34
CA GLU A 210 -13.16 -0.25 -11.41
C GLU A 210 -12.11 -1.03 -10.62
N VAL A 211 -11.07 -1.49 -11.30
CA VAL A 211 -9.94 -2.22 -10.67
C VAL A 211 -9.24 -1.34 -9.63
N LEU A 212 -8.98 -0.07 -9.96
CA LEU A 212 -8.42 0.87 -9.01
C LEU A 212 -9.38 1.11 -7.83
N GLN A 213 -10.69 1.26 -8.10
CA GLN A 213 -11.69 1.41 -7.04
C GLN A 213 -11.73 0.19 -6.12
N PHE A 214 -11.75 -1.02 -6.67
CA PHE A 214 -11.67 -2.26 -5.89
C PHE A 214 -10.49 -2.24 -4.90
N LYS A 215 -9.32 -1.78 -5.34
CA LYS A 215 -8.17 -1.67 -4.43
C LYS A 215 -8.31 -0.57 -3.39
N LEU A 216 -8.95 0.53 -3.73
CA LEU A 216 -9.28 1.60 -2.77
C LEU A 216 -10.25 1.08 -1.70
N ASP A 217 -11.26 0.29 -2.11
CA ASP A 217 -12.23 -0.32 -1.20
C ASP A 217 -11.57 -1.32 -0.24
N ILE A 218 -10.60 -2.10 -0.71
CA ILE A 218 -9.78 -2.97 0.15
C ILE A 218 -9.05 -2.15 1.23
N LEU A 219 -8.40 -1.05 0.85
CA LEU A 219 -7.70 -0.19 1.80
C LEU A 219 -8.67 0.46 2.80
N TRP A 220 -9.86 0.80 2.34
CA TRP A 220 -10.92 1.34 3.18
C TRP A 220 -11.43 0.30 4.17
N ALA A 221 -11.79 -0.90 3.71
CA ALA A 221 -12.27 -2.01 4.53
C ALA A 221 -11.26 -2.45 5.61
N MET A 222 -9.97 -2.40 5.31
CA MET A 222 -8.92 -2.63 6.31
C MET A 222 -9.01 -1.62 7.46
N ASN A 223 -9.29 -0.35 7.16
CA ASN A 223 -9.42 0.70 8.17
C ASN A 223 -10.77 0.61 8.90
N ASP A 224 -11.86 0.20 8.24
CA ASP A 224 -13.15 -0.09 8.88
C ASP A 224 -12.98 -1.20 9.95
N ALA A 225 -12.27 -2.29 9.60
CA ALA A 225 -12.00 -3.37 10.54
C ALA A 225 -11.23 -2.89 11.78
N MET A 226 -10.25 -2.01 11.59
CA MET A 226 -9.50 -1.41 12.70
C MET A 226 -10.34 -0.40 13.48
N ALA A 227 -11.14 0.42 12.81
CA ALA A 227 -12.05 1.36 13.47
C ALA A 227 -13.05 0.65 14.38
N LEU A 228 -13.65 -0.43 13.89
CA LEU A 228 -14.56 -1.27 14.68
C LEU A 228 -13.84 -1.89 15.88
N LYS A 229 -12.64 -2.45 15.67
CA LYS A 229 -11.87 -3.10 16.75
C LYS A 229 -11.44 -2.14 17.85
N TYR A 230 -11.07 -0.91 17.50
CA TYR A 230 -10.49 0.06 18.43
C TYR A 230 -11.46 1.20 18.79
N GLY A 231 -12.75 1.04 18.52
CA GLY A 231 -13.80 1.94 18.98
C GLY A 231 -13.75 3.34 18.36
N VAL A 232 -13.39 3.46 17.08
CA VAL A 232 -13.39 4.74 16.35
C VAL A 232 -14.70 4.86 15.60
N SER A 233 -15.51 5.86 15.98
CA SER A 233 -16.75 6.18 15.26
C SER A 233 -16.45 6.74 13.87
N ALA A 234 -17.25 6.33 12.88
CA ALA A 234 -17.19 6.83 11.52
C ALA A 234 -17.58 8.32 11.43
#